data_461dfcce279dc3275959d8592a354e68
#
_entry.id   461dfcce279dc3275959d8592a354e68
#
_cell.length_a   1.000
_cell.length_b   1.000
_cell.length_c   1.000
_cell.angle_alpha   90.00
_cell.angle_beta   90.00
_cell.angle_gamma   90.00
#
_symmetry.space_group_name_H-M   'P 1'
#
loop_
_entity.id
_entity.type
_entity.pdbx_description
1 polymer ?
#
loop_
_entity_poly.entity_id
_entity_poly.type
_entity_poly.pdbx_seq_one_letter_code
_entity_poly.pdbx_strand_id
1 'polypeptide(L)'
;MALMRFDPFRELDRFAEQALTGARTARTLPMEALRRGDQFIVALDVPGMKASDIDVTVERNVIEIDARRRPLRQEGDELIVDERPQGEFRRQLFLGDNLDPNKLSAVCDSGVLTLTIPVSEASKPRKIEIDTANEGQQAIQAESAQQQAESAQQQAVDA
;
A
#
# COMPACT_ATOMS: atom_id res chain seq x y z
N MET A 1 -43.61 20.34 7.23
CA MET A 1 -42.79 20.10 6.02
C MET A 1 -41.76 21.21 5.94
N ALA A 2 -40.51 20.93 6.38
CA ALA A 2 -39.41 21.88 6.30
C ALA A 2 -38.68 21.65 4.98
N LEU A 3 -38.80 22.64 4.08
CA LEU A 3 -38.06 22.69 2.83
C LEU A 3 -36.57 22.91 3.17
N MET A 4 -35.73 21.89 2.97
CA MET A 4 -34.28 22.04 2.96
C MET A 4 -33.93 23.04 1.83
N ARG A 5 -33.63 24.27 2.20
CA ARG A 5 -33.00 25.23 1.28
C ARG A 5 -31.57 24.77 1.05
N PHE A 6 -31.32 24.21 -0.11
CA PHE A 6 -29.96 24.00 -0.62
C PHE A 6 -29.39 25.41 -0.92
N ASP A 7 -28.43 25.83 -0.12
CA ASP A 7 -27.73 27.10 -0.29
C ASP A 7 -26.31 26.81 -0.85
N PRO A 8 -26.11 26.96 -2.16
CA PRO A 8 -24.85 26.63 -2.81
C PRO A 8 -23.71 27.57 -2.41
N PHE A 9 -24.02 28.73 -1.80
CA PHE A 9 -23.01 29.70 -1.38
C PHE A 9 -22.38 29.29 -0.03
N ARG A 10 -23.08 28.57 0.82
CA ARG A 10 -22.52 28.04 2.08
C ARG A 10 -21.43 26.99 1.90
N GLU A 11 -21.49 26.22 0.84
CA GLU A 11 -20.41 25.28 0.50
C GLU A 11 -19.21 26.02 -0.07
N LEU A 12 -19.42 27.05 -0.88
CA LEU A 12 -18.36 27.89 -1.41
C LEU A 12 -17.64 28.68 -0.29
N ASP A 13 -18.37 29.17 0.71
CA ASP A 13 -17.79 29.84 1.89
C ASP A 13 -16.94 28.88 2.72
N ARG A 14 -17.35 27.62 2.87
CA ARG A 14 -16.54 26.59 3.54
C ARG A 14 -15.25 26.26 2.78
N PHE A 15 -15.32 26.21 1.44
CA PHE A 15 -14.12 26.07 0.61
C PHE A 15 -13.22 27.30 0.67
N ALA A 16 -13.78 28.49 0.71
CA ALA A 16 -13.04 29.74 0.84
C ALA A 16 -12.41 29.89 2.25
N GLU A 17 -13.11 29.49 3.31
CA GLU A 17 -12.56 29.48 4.67
C GLU A 17 -11.46 28.42 4.82
N GLN A 18 -11.57 27.24 4.19
CA GLN A 18 -10.48 26.25 4.14
C GLN A 18 -9.28 26.73 3.33
N ALA A 19 -9.48 27.55 2.31
CA ALA A 19 -8.41 28.12 1.51
C ALA A 19 -7.75 29.34 2.22
N LEU A 20 -8.50 30.11 3.01
CA LEU A 20 -8.05 31.32 3.70
C LEU A 20 -7.53 31.04 5.13
N THR A 21 -8.01 30.05 5.81
CA THR A 21 -7.36 29.54 7.01
C THR A 21 -6.12 28.77 6.56
N GLY A 22 -5.08 29.45 6.16
CA GLY A 22 -3.74 28.95 5.91
C GLY A 22 -3.21 28.05 7.04
N ALA A 23 -4.10 27.19 7.52
CA ALA A 23 -3.82 26.05 8.31
C ALA A 23 -2.76 25.29 7.55
N ARG A 24 -1.58 25.25 8.09
CA ARG A 24 -0.44 24.37 7.84
C ARG A 24 -0.86 23.09 7.11
N THR A 25 -1.35 23.23 5.89
CA THR A 25 -1.56 22.08 5.01
C THR A 25 -0.18 21.49 4.80
N ALA A 26 0.03 20.31 5.34
CA ALA A 26 1.25 19.58 5.13
C ALA A 26 1.54 19.61 3.63
N ARG A 27 2.70 20.15 3.26
CA ARG A 27 3.06 20.30 1.86
C ARG A 27 3.20 18.91 1.26
N THR A 28 2.68 18.76 0.05
CA THR A 28 2.75 17.49 -0.66
C THR A 28 4.14 17.31 -1.26
N LEU A 29 4.69 16.11 -1.16
CA LEU A 29 5.92 15.71 -1.84
C LEU A 29 5.59 15.40 -3.30
N PRO A 30 6.28 15.98 -4.30
CA PRO A 30 6.19 15.55 -5.69
C PRO A 30 6.54 14.08 -5.80
N MET A 31 5.85 13.36 -6.68
CA MET A 31 6.12 11.94 -6.87
C MET A 31 5.92 11.49 -8.30
N GLU A 32 6.64 10.44 -8.66
CA GLU A 32 6.42 9.60 -9.82
C GLU A 32 6.09 8.19 -9.35
N ALA A 33 5.12 7.53 -10.00
CA ALA A 33 4.79 6.14 -9.72
C ALA A 33 4.78 5.36 -11.03
N LEU A 34 5.45 4.20 -11.04
CA LEU A 34 5.56 3.35 -12.22
C LEU A 34 5.48 1.87 -11.84
N ARG A 35 5.11 1.03 -12.81
CA ARG A 35 5.18 -0.42 -12.70
C ARG A 35 6.37 -0.94 -13.51
N ARG A 36 7.17 -1.80 -12.89
CA ARG A 36 8.29 -2.50 -13.52
C ARG A 36 8.17 -4.00 -13.25
N GLY A 37 7.68 -4.75 -14.24
CA GLY A 37 7.38 -6.17 -14.06
C GLY A 37 6.37 -6.39 -12.93
N ASP A 38 6.78 -7.16 -11.92
CA ASP A 38 5.98 -7.49 -10.74
C ASP A 38 6.23 -6.54 -9.56
N GLN A 39 6.68 -5.32 -9.82
CA GLN A 39 6.94 -4.32 -8.78
C GLN A 39 6.28 -3.00 -9.12
N PHE A 40 5.73 -2.35 -8.11
CA PHE A 40 5.39 -0.94 -8.13
C PHE A 40 6.50 -0.14 -7.48
N ILE A 41 6.93 0.91 -8.16
CA ILE A 41 8.00 1.80 -7.72
C ILE A 41 7.42 3.19 -7.62
N VAL A 42 7.60 3.81 -6.47
CA VAL A 42 7.19 5.20 -6.21
C VAL A 42 8.42 5.98 -5.80
N ALA A 43 8.74 7.02 -6.54
CA ALA A 43 9.82 7.95 -6.25
C ALA A 43 9.21 9.28 -5.75
N LEU A 44 9.70 9.77 -4.61
CA LEU A 44 9.27 11.04 -4.01
C LEU A 44 10.46 11.98 -3.88
N ASP A 45 10.27 13.23 -4.27
CA ASP A 45 11.30 14.26 -4.15
C ASP A 45 11.42 14.74 -2.70
N VAL A 46 12.57 14.46 -2.08
CA VAL A 46 12.90 14.84 -0.70
C VAL A 46 14.23 15.61 -0.60
N PRO A 47 14.45 16.63 -1.46
CA PRO A 47 15.75 17.31 -1.52
C PRO A 47 16.07 18.01 -0.21
N GLY A 48 17.30 17.79 0.27
CA GLY A 48 17.80 18.40 1.51
C GLY A 48 17.18 17.85 2.79
N MET A 49 16.59 16.65 2.73
CA MET A 49 16.19 15.84 3.89
C MET A 49 17.15 14.67 4.06
N LYS A 50 17.35 14.23 5.30
CA LYS A 50 18.06 13.00 5.62
C LYS A 50 17.06 11.87 5.83
N ALA A 51 17.50 10.64 5.75
CA ALA A 51 16.65 9.49 6.06
C ALA A 51 16.03 9.57 7.47
N SER A 52 16.75 10.15 8.43
CA SER A 52 16.26 10.39 9.81
C SER A 52 15.18 11.50 9.93
N ASP A 53 14.92 12.22 8.86
CA ASP A 53 13.89 13.26 8.82
C ASP A 53 12.64 12.75 8.08
N ILE A 54 12.58 11.45 7.74
CA ILE A 54 11.51 10.81 6.96
C ILE A 54 11.04 9.58 7.72
N ASP A 55 9.74 9.53 7.97
CA ASP A 55 9.06 8.37 8.55
C ASP A 55 8.10 7.78 7.49
N VAL A 56 8.17 6.47 7.31
CA VAL A 56 7.29 5.72 6.42
C VAL A 56 6.56 4.67 7.23
N THR A 57 5.26 4.79 7.33
CA THR A 57 4.39 3.84 8.03
C THR A 57 3.45 3.17 7.07
N VAL A 58 3.15 1.90 7.34
CA VAL A 58 2.19 1.12 6.55
C VAL A 58 1.12 0.59 7.49
N GLU A 59 -0.12 0.99 7.26
CA GLU A 59 -1.26 0.45 7.97
C GLU A 59 -2.28 -0.09 6.97
N ARG A 60 -2.52 -1.40 7.03
CA ARG A 60 -3.36 -2.10 6.04
C ARG A 60 -2.84 -1.84 4.62
N ASN A 61 -3.61 -1.15 3.78
CA ASN A 61 -3.25 -0.84 2.39
C ASN A 61 -2.94 0.65 2.20
N VAL A 62 -2.57 1.36 3.26
CA VAL A 62 -2.19 2.78 3.21
C VAL A 62 -0.74 2.93 3.64
N ILE A 63 0.06 3.57 2.80
CA ILE A 63 1.41 4.04 3.16
C ILE A 63 1.28 5.51 3.51
N GLU A 64 1.70 5.87 4.71
CA GLU A 64 1.83 7.26 5.13
C GLU A 64 3.32 7.63 5.17
N ILE A 65 3.65 8.73 4.53
CA ILE A 65 4.99 9.29 4.47
C ILE A 65 4.94 10.66 5.15
N ASP A 66 5.61 10.79 6.28
CA ASP A 66 5.85 12.04 6.99
C ASP A 66 7.31 12.42 6.83
N ALA A 67 7.56 13.65 6.39
CA ALA A 67 8.92 14.14 6.19
C ALA A 67 9.06 15.57 6.68
N ARG A 68 10.24 15.90 7.20
CA ARG A 68 10.53 17.23 7.74
C ARG A 68 11.77 17.83 7.11
N ARG A 69 11.59 18.98 6.46
CA ARG A 69 12.71 19.76 5.94
C ARG A 69 13.03 20.89 6.90
N ARG A 70 14.21 20.83 7.50
CA ARG A 70 14.69 21.85 8.43
C ARG A 70 15.19 23.08 7.70
N PRO A 71 14.98 24.29 8.27
CA PRO A 71 15.61 25.49 7.77
C PRO A 71 17.14 25.37 7.87
N LEU A 72 17.83 25.98 6.93
CA LEU A 72 19.31 26.10 6.96
C LEU A 72 19.76 27.20 7.94
N ARG A 73 18.88 28.20 8.16
CA ARG A 73 19.16 29.38 8.97
C ARG A 73 19.48 29.02 10.43
N GLN A 74 20.36 29.82 11.03
CA GLN A 74 20.75 29.76 12.43
C GLN A 74 20.33 31.05 13.17
N GLU A 75 20.50 31.04 14.48
CA GLU A 75 20.26 32.24 15.30
C GLU A 75 21.24 33.35 14.92
N GLY A 76 20.71 34.56 14.65
CA GLY A 76 21.50 35.72 14.20
C GLY A 76 21.56 35.91 12.69
N ASP A 77 21.06 34.97 11.88
CA ASP A 77 21.02 35.12 10.42
C ASP A 77 19.94 36.16 10.02
N GLU A 78 20.29 37.07 9.11
CA GLU A 78 19.37 37.97 8.46
C GLU A 78 18.78 37.32 7.22
N LEU A 79 17.48 37.06 7.22
CA LEU A 79 16.78 36.41 6.10
C LEU A 79 16.54 37.44 4.98
N ILE A 80 17.20 37.25 3.83
CA ILE A 80 17.05 38.11 2.65
C ILE A 80 15.96 37.60 1.71
N VAL A 81 15.94 36.28 1.45
CA VAL A 81 14.96 35.60 0.58
C VAL A 81 14.66 34.20 1.15
N ASP A 82 13.39 33.81 1.19
CA ASP A 82 12.94 32.48 1.58
C ASP A 82 11.93 31.90 0.58
N GLU A 83 12.45 31.34 -0.49
CA GLU A 83 11.65 30.65 -1.52
C GLU A 83 11.67 29.12 -1.35
N ARG A 84 12.51 28.61 -0.45
CA ARG A 84 12.68 27.17 -0.23
C ARG A 84 11.61 26.64 0.70
N PRO A 85 10.70 25.74 0.24
CA PRO A 85 9.69 25.15 1.11
C PRO A 85 10.32 24.40 2.26
N GLN A 86 9.89 24.70 3.49
CA GLN A 86 10.41 24.12 4.74
C GLN A 86 9.24 23.66 5.63
N GLY A 87 9.55 22.91 6.69
CA GLY A 87 8.57 22.42 7.65
C GLY A 87 8.14 20.99 7.34
N GLU A 88 6.90 20.68 7.63
CA GLU A 88 6.35 19.31 7.53
C GLU A 88 5.74 19.07 6.14
N PHE A 89 6.00 17.88 5.64
CA PHE A 89 5.44 17.35 4.40
C PHE A 89 4.77 16.03 4.75
N ARG A 90 3.59 15.78 4.16
CA ARG A 90 2.86 14.54 4.36
C ARG A 90 2.30 14.04 3.05
N ARG A 91 2.37 12.73 2.84
CA ARG A 91 1.74 12.08 1.72
C ARG A 91 1.17 10.73 2.12
N GLN A 92 -0.02 10.42 1.64
CA GLN A 92 -0.65 9.12 1.78
C GLN A 92 -0.79 8.48 0.40
N LEU A 93 -0.47 7.19 0.33
CA LEU A 93 -0.60 6.36 -0.86
C LEU A 93 -1.50 5.18 -0.55
N PHE A 94 -2.51 4.99 -1.36
CA PHE A 94 -3.42 3.86 -1.25
C PHE A 94 -2.94 2.75 -2.18
N LEU A 95 -2.67 1.59 -1.59
CA LEU A 95 -2.22 0.40 -2.32
C LEU A 95 -3.42 -0.40 -2.81
N GLY A 96 -3.32 -0.91 -4.04
CA GLY A 96 -4.26 -1.91 -4.52
C GLY A 96 -4.09 -3.25 -3.80
N ASP A 97 -5.17 -4.03 -3.73
CA ASP A 97 -5.18 -5.35 -3.05
C ASP A 97 -4.23 -6.39 -3.67
N ASN A 98 -3.75 -6.08 -4.88
CA ASN A 98 -2.78 -6.92 -5.59
C ASN A 98 -1.32 -6.68 -5.18
N LEU A 99 -1.05 -5.74 -4.27
CA LEU A 99 0.30 -5.43 -3.79
C LEU A 99 0.53 -6.06 -2.40
N ASP A 100 1.80 -6.35 -2.10
CA ASP A 100 2.19 -6.89 -0.79
C ASP A 100 2.86 -5.79 0.05
N PRO A 101 2.11 -5.13 0.95
CA PRO A 101 2.65 -4.07 1.79
C PRO A 101 3.70 -4.56 2.79
N ASN A 102 3.69 -5.86 3.14
CA ASN A 102 4.64 -6.42 4.10
C ASN A 102 6.05 -6.57 3.51
N LYS A 103 6.16 -6.58 2.18
CA LYS A 103 7.43 -6.65 1.46
C LYS A 103 7.85 -5.30 0.87
N LEU A 104 7.25 -4.21 1.35
CA LEU A 104 7.67 -2.87 0.98
C LEU A 104 9.12 -2.61 1.40
N SER A 105 9.91 -2.05 0.52
CA SER A 105 11.23 -1.53 0.81
C SER A 105 11.30 -0.04 0.49
N ALA A 106 12.09 0.70 1.28
CA ALA A 106 12.30 2.14 1.14
C ALA A 106 13.79 2.44 1.11
N VAL A 107 14.22 3.23 0.13
CA VAL A 107 15.60 3.70 -0.02
C VAL A 107 15.59 5.20 -0.25
N CYS A 108 16.37 5.94 0.54
CA CYS A 108 16.55 7.38 0.35
C CYS A 108 17.97 7.64 -0.16
N ASP A 109 18.08 8.10 -1.38
CA ASP A 109 19.36 8.45 -2.01
C ASP A 109 19.23 9.73 -2.83
N SER A 110 20.26 10.56 -2.82
CA SER A 110 20.40 11.76 -3.66
C SER A 110 19.17 12.68 -3.64
N GLY A 111 18.46 12.73 -2.51
CA GLY A 111 17.24 13.56 -2.35
C GLY A 111 15.98 12.97 -2.96
N VAL A 112 16.00 11.67 -3.25
CA VAL A 112 14.82 10.91 -3.70
C VAL A 112 14.55 9.76 -2.74
N LEU A 113 13.33 9.65 -2.26
CA LEU A 113 12.83 8.49 -1.52
C LEU A 113 12.15 7.55 -2.51
N THR A 114 12.73 6.38 -2.69
CA THR A 114 12.19 5.33 -3.56
C THR A 114 11.54 4.24 -2.73
N LEU A 115 10.24 4.02 -2.93
CA LEU A 115 9.48 2.92 -2.35
C LEU A 115 9.31 1.84 -3.42
N THR A 116 9.60 0.59 -3.08
CA THR A 116 9.38 -0.57 -3.96
C THR A 116 8.41 -1.52 -3.30
N ILE A 117 7.29 -1.78 -3.95
CA ILE A 117 6.20 -2.63 -3.47
C ILE A 117 6.00 -3.77 -4.47
N PRO A 118 6.26 -5.03 -4.11
CA PRO A 118 6.03 -6.16 -5.00
C PRO A 118 4.55 -6.48 -5.14
N VAL A 119 4.18 -7.09 -6.26
CA VAL A 119 2.86 -7.70 -6.45
C VAL A 119 2.75 -8.92 -5.53
N SER A 120 1.61 -9.04 -4.85
CA SER A 120 1.32 -10.19 -3.98
C SER A 120 1.36 -11.49 -4.78
N GLU A 121 2.00 -12.52 -4.23
CA GLU A 121 2.04 -13.86 -4.85
C GLU A 121 0.63 -14.43 -5.09
N ALA A 122 -0.32 -14.13 -4.19
CA ALA A 122 -1.72 -14.55 -4.35
C ALA A 122 -2.42 -13.90 -5.55
N SER A 123 -1.89 -12.76 -6.03
CA SER A 123 -2.45 -12.01 -7.17
C SER A 123 -1.77 -12.34 -8.50
N LYS A 124 -0.74 -13.19 -8.49
CA LYS A 124 -0.08 -13.61 -9.72
C LYS A 124 -0.92 -14.65 -10.48
N PRO A 125 -0.93 -14.61 -11.82
CA PRO A 125 -1.56 -15.65 -12.63
C PRO A 125 -0.96 -17.02 -12.30
N ARG A 126 -1.81 -18.00 -11.98
CA ARG A 126 -1.40 -19.39 -11.81
C ARG A 126 -2.07 -20.25 -12.85
N LYS A 127 -1.31 -21.19 -13.41
CA LYS A 127 -1.88 -22.24 -14.26
C LYS A 127 -2.61 -23.24 -13.37
N ILE A 128 -3.86 -23.52 -13.72
CA ILE A 128 -4.63 -24.58 -13.08
C ILE A 128 -4.49 -25.83 -13.96
N GLU A 129 -4.07 -26.92 -13.39
CA GLU A 129 -4.12 -28.22 -14.03
C GLU A 129 -5.56 -28.72 -13.96
N ILE A 130 -6.05 -29.21 -15.07
CA ILE A 130 -7.42 -29.74 -15.19
C ILE A 130 -7.28 -31.26 -15.21
N ASP A 131 -7.67 -31.89 -14.10
CA ASP A 131 -7.73 -33.34 -14.02
C ASP A 131 -8.91 -33.86 -14.85
N THR A 132 -8.71 -34.91 -15.59
CA THR A 132 -9.81 -35.56 -16.31
C THR A 132 -10.65 -36.36 -15.35
N ALA A 133 -11.98 -36.29 -15.46
CA ALA A 133 -12.94 -36.95 -14.56
C ALA A 133 -12.72 -38.48 -14.44
N ASN A 134 -11.92 -39.06 -15.34
CA ASN A 134 -11.64 -40.50 -15.36
C ASN A 134 -10.59 -40.92 -14.32
N GLU A 135 -9.63 -40.03 -13.96
CA GLU A 135 -8.60 -40.33 -12.95
C GLU A 135 -9.15 -40.26 -11.52
N GLY A 136 -10.06 -39.31 -11.28
CA GLY A 136 -10.73 -39.18 -9.99
C GLY A 136 -11.66 -40.34 -9.63
N GLN A 137 -12.33 -40.93 -10.64
CA GLN A 137 -13.18 -42.12 -10.44
C GLN A 137 -12.37 -43.38 -10.19
N GLN A 138 -11.19 -43.54 -10.78
CA GLN A 138 -10.32 -44.68 -10.53
C GLN A 138 -9.68 -44.63 -9.13
N ALA A 139 -9.31 -43.45 -8.63
CA ALA A 139 -8.80 -43.28 -7.27
C ALA A 139 -9.84 -43.62 -6.21
N ILE A 140 -11.08 -43.17 -6.36
CA ILE A 140 -12.19 -43.45 -5.44
C ILE A 140 -12.56 -44.94 -5.45
N GLN A 141 -12.53 -45.59 -6.62
CA GLN A 141 -12.80 -47.02 -6.74
C GLN A 141 -11.69 -47.89 -6.14
N ALA A 142 -10.41 -47.47 -6.27
CA ALA A 142 -9.29 -48.17 -5.65
C ALA A 142 -9.31 -48.06 -4.13
N GLU A 143 -9.66 -46.93 -3.57
CA GLU A 143 -9.74 -46.69 -2.15
C GLU A 143 -10.90 -47.45 -1.48
N SER A 144 -12.07 -47.50 -2.15
CA SER A 144 -13.22 -48.26 -1.71
C SER A 144 -12.98 -49.80 -1.80
N ALA A 145 -12.23 -50.27 -2.79
CA ALA A 145 -11.86 -51.69 -2.91
C ALA A 145 -10.87 -52.13 -1.82
N GLN A 146 -9.94 -51.25 -1.43
CA GLN A 146 -9.01 -51.50 -0.34
C GLN A 146 -9.71 -51.58 1.01
N GLN A 147 -10.65 -50.67 1.31
CA GLN A 147 -11.43 -50.71 2.55
C GLN A 147 -12.31 -51.95 2.68
N GLN A 148 -12.89 -52.43 1.58
CA GLN A 148 -13.66 -53.68 1.57
C GLN A 148 -12.80 -54.90 1.76
N ALA A 149 -11.57 -54.94 1.25
CA ALA A 149 -10.64 -56.05 1.45
C ALA A 149 -10.13 -56.11 2.93
N GLU A 150 -9.87 -54.94 3.51
CA GLU A 150 -9.40 -54.85 4.91
C GLU A 150 -10.46 -55.26 5.91
N SER A 151 -11.73 -54.86 5.69
CA SER A 151 -12.86 -55.25 6.50
C SER A 151 -13.18 -56.75 6.39
N ALA A 152 -13.00 -57.37 5.23
CA ALA A 152 -13.18 -58.82 5.02
C ALA A 152 -12.10 -59.64 5.72
N GLN A 153 -10.86 -59.15 5.77
CA GLN A 153 -9.77 -59.79 6.50
C GLN A 153 -9.97 -59.71 8.03
N GLN A 154 -10.51 -58.61 8.53
CA GLN A 154 -10.77 -58.45 9.96
C GLN A 154 -11.87 -59.41 10.47
N GLN A 155 -12.88 -59.66 9.63
CA GLN A 155 -13.95 -60.63 10.00
C GLN A 155 -13.52 -62.10 9.93
N ALA A 156 -12.44 -62.41 9.19
CA ALA A 156 -11.90 -63.76 9.10
C ALA A 156 -10.95 -64.16 10.26
N VAL A 157 -10.51 -63.17 11.06
CA VAL A 157 -9.61 -63.38 12.19
C VAL A 157 -10.40 -63.54 13.50
N ASP A 158 -11.65 -63.08 13.54
CA ASP A 158 -12.53 -63.15 14.73
C ASP A 158 -13.53 -64.34 14.70
N ALA A 159 -13.39 -65.27 13.75
CA ALA A 159 -14.18 -66.50 13.62
C ALA A 159 -13.31 -67.74 13.85
#